data_801a64d04bbd00f27c6fa0c15f12ef27
#
_entry.id   801a64d04bbd00f27c6fa0c15f12ef27
#
_cell.length_a   1.000
_cell.length_b   1.000
_cell.length_c   1.000
_cell.angle_alpha   90.00
_cell.angle_beta   90.00
_cell.angle_gamma   90.00
#
_symmetry.space_group_name_H-M   'P 1'
#
loop_
_entity.id
_entity.type
_entity.pdbx_description
1 polymer ?
#
loop_
_entity_poly.entity_id
_entity_poly.type
_entity_poly.pdbx_seq_one_letter_code
_entity_poly.pdbx_strand_id
1 'polypeptide(L)'
;MLNGITSERLLEQRFGGKNVVYCVAQGMDAVKLGGALTYTVMGQLCIGVPSAEKLPALDAVCALFDRIGMPYSREDDILHRLWGKFMLNVGVNQVVMVFEGTYGTIQAPGRPREMMIAAMREVLELSRYEGVKLTEDDLNFYVELMNTMSPKGMPSMRQDGLAHRRSEVELFSGTVCRLARKHGLSVPVNEWLYARVREMEAAY
;
A
#
# COMPACT_ATOMS: atom_id res chain seq x y z
N MET A 1 -8.27 -0.46 9.61
CA MET A 1 -7.09 -0.18 8.77
C MET A 1 -7.39 -0.63 7.35
N LEU A 2 -7.05 0.18 6.37
CA LEU A 2 -7.17 -0.12 4.93
C LEU A 2 -5.81 0.10 4.27
N ASN A 3 -5.62 -0.51 3.10
CA ASN A 3 -4.49 -0.15 2.24
C ASN A 3 -4.74 1.21 1.57
N GLY A 4 -3.70 1.82 1.01
CA GLY A 4 -3.79 3.11 0.35
C GLY A 4 -3.53 4.30 1.27
N ILE A 5 -3.90 5.49 0.81
CA ILE A 5 -3.58 6.79 1.43
C ILE A 5 -4.81 7.71 1.53
N THR A 6 -6.02 7.17 1.39
CA THR A 6 -7.25 7.98 1.27
C THR A 6 -8.17 7.87 2.48
N SER A 7 -8.10 6.76 3.22
CA SER A 7 -9.01 6.46 4.33
C SER A 7 -8.91 7.47 5.47
N GLU A 8 -7.70 7.93 5.77
CA GLU A 8 -7.43 8.86 6.86
C GLU A 8 -8.17 10.19 6.67
N ARG A 9 -8.08 10.76 5.47
CA ARG A 9 -8.77 12.02 5.13
C ARG A 9 -10.30 11.89 5.21
N LEU A 10 -10.85 10.75 4.79
CA LEU A 10 -12.29 10.48 4.89
C LEU A 10 -12.75 10.36 6.35
N LEU A 11 -11.95 9.69 7.19
CA LEU A 11 -12.20 9.56 8.61
C LEU A 11 -12.09 10.93 9.32
N GLU A 12 -11.10 11.74 8.96
CA GLU A 12 -10.94 13.10 9.49
C GLU A 12 -12.16 13.99 9.19
N GLN A 13 -12.66 13.93 7.97
CA GLN A 13 -13.87 14.66 7.58
C GLN A 13 -15.10 14.23 8.39
N ARG A 14 -15.21 12.94 8.73
CA ARG A 14 -16.36 12.39 9.43
C ARG A 14 -16.30 12.52 10.94
N PHE A 15 -15.11 12.33 11.53
CA PHE A 15 -14.93 12.20 12.98
C PHE A 15 -14.11 13.34 13.61
N GLY A 16 -13.65 14.29 12.78
CA GLY A 16 -12.74 15.35 13.20
C GLY A 16 -11.28 14.90 13.23
N GLY A 17 -10.40 15.73 12.67
CA GLY A 17 -9.00 15.39 12.46
C GLY A 17 -8.21 15.04 13.73
N LYS A 18 -8.60 15.61 14.88
CA LYS A 18 -7.91 15.39 16.17
C LYS A 18 -7.97 13.95 16.68
N ASN A 19 -8.97 13.17 16.21
CA ASN A 19 -9.24 11.82 16.70
C ASN A 19 -8.71 10.73 15.77
N VAL A 20 -8.06 11.08 14.65
CA VAL A 20 -7.58 10.11 13.66
C VAL A 20 -6.08 9.93 13.79
N VAL A 21 -5.67 8.73 14.20
CA VAL A 21 -4.28 8.28 14.20
C VAL A 21 -4.06 7.48 12.92
N TYR A 22 -2.99 7.81 12.21
CA TYR A 22 -2.62 7.13 10.97
C TYR A 22 -1.91 5.82 11.28
N CYS A 23 -2.17 4.81 10.46
CA CYS A 23 -1.67 3.47 10.74
C CYS A 23 -1.34 2.71 9.45
N VAL A 24 -0.16 2.10 9.44
CA VAL A 24 0.27 1.14 8.43
C VAL A 24 0.49 -0.22 9.09
N ALA A 25 -0.20 -1.25 8.61
CA ALA A 25 0.10 -2.62 8.98
C ALA A 25 1.16 -3.19 8.02
N GLN A 26 2.24 -3.79 8.52
CA GLN A 26 3.32 -4.33 7.69
C GLN A 26 3.95 -5.59 8.27
N GLY A 27 4.67 -6.34 7.41
CA GLY A 27 5.46 -7.51 7.82
C GLY A 27 4.62 -8.73 8.20
N MET A 28 3.32 -8.75 7.89
CA MET A 28 2.46 -9.90 8.14
C MET A 28 2.29 -10.75 6.88
N ASP A 29 2.18 -12.05 7.06
CA ASP A 29 1.94 -13.03 6.00
C ASP A 29 0.61 -13.80 6.20
N ALA A 30 -0.36 -13.16 6.80
CA ALA A 30 -1.62 -13.78 7.18
C ALA A 30 -2.46 -14.21 5.95
N VAL A 31 -2.91 -15.46 5.98
CA VAL A 31 -3.82 -16.04 4.99
C VAL A 31 -5.09 -16.54 5.68
N LYS A 32 -6.24 -16.13 5.17
CA LYS A 32 -7.55 -16.59 5.67
C LYS A 32 -8.18 -17.55 4.67
N LEU A 33 -8.36 -18.80 5.09
CA LEU A 33 -9.07 -19.82 4.31
C LEU A 33 -10.26 -20.34 5.12
N GLY A 34 -11.46 -20.15 4.58
CA GLY A 34 -12.68 -20.47 5.33
C GLY A 34 -12.77 -19.68 6.63
N GLY A 35 -12.92 -20.38 7.77
CA GLY A 35 -12.95 -19.79 9.10
C GLY A 35 -11.58 -19.70 9.81
N ALA A 36 -10.50 -20.25 9.21
CA ALA A 36 -9.19 -20.31 9.81
C ALA A 36 -8.28 -19.17 9.31
N LEU A 37 -7.57 -18.53 10.25
CA LEU A 37 -6.50 -17.58 9.98
C LEU A 37 -5.16 -18.24 10.29
N THR A 38 -4.26 -18.28 9.31
CA THR A 38 -2.91 -18.83 9.46
C THR A 38 -1.89 -17.71 9.17
N TYR A 39 -0.86 -17.61 9.99
CA TYR A 39 0.26 -16.71 9.78
C TYR A 39 1.55 -17.33 10.35
N THR A 40 2.69 -16.99 9.77
CA THR A 40 4.02 -17.33 10.30
C THR A 40 4.71 -16.11 10.88
N VAL A 41 4.39 -14.92 10.33
CA VAL A 41 4.87 -13.64 10.82
C VAL A 41 3.67 -12.76 11.19
N MET A 42 3.59 -12.36 12.47
CA MET A 42 2.50 -11.54 12.98
C MET A 42 2.51 -10.12 12.38
N GLY A 43 3.69 -9.60 12.05
CA GLY A 43 3.88 -8.22 11.64
C GLY A 43 3.72 -7.23 12.78
N GLN A 44 3.63 -5.95 12.44
CA GLN A 44 3.44 -4.87 13.39
C GLN A 44 2.60 -3.73 12.81
N LEU A 45 2.12 -2.85 13.68
CA LEU A 45 1.45 -1.62 13.31
C LEU A 45 2.45 -0.46 13.41
N CYS A 46 2.64 0.28 12.30
CA CYS A 46 3.35 1.55 12.32
C CYS A 46 2.31 2.65 12.48
N ILE A 47 2.35 3.38 13.59
CA ILE A 47 1.36 4.41 13.92
C ILE A 47 2.02 5.78 14.09
N GLY A 48 1.30 6.82 13.72
CA GLY A 48 1.80 8.18 13.84
C GLY A 48 0.72 9.21 13.51
N VAL A 49 1.09 10.47 13.60
CA VAL A 49 0.20 11.60 13.29
C VAL A 49 0.93 12.64 12.46
N PRO A 50 0.25 13.30 11.50
CA PRO A 50 0.89 14.28 10.61
C PRO A 50 1.11 15.66 11.26
N SER A 51 0.60 15.88 12.48
CA SER A 51 0.73 17.17 13.17
C SER A 51 0.73 17.02 14.70
N ALA A 52 1.40 17.94 15.38
CA ALA A 52 1.57 17.92 16.84
C ALA A 52 0.23 18.01 17.62
N GLU A 53 -0.77 18.66 17.07
CA GLU A 53 -2.09 18.77 17.72
C GLU A 53 -2.80 17.43 17.94
N LYS A 54 -2.38 16.39 17.19
CA LYS A 54 -2.92 15.02 17.26
C LYS A 54 -2.14 14.10 18.20
N LEU A 55 -1.03 14.56 18.78
CA LEU A 55 -0.20 13.76 19.69
C LEU A 55 -0.99 13.17 20.87
N PRO A 56 -1.93 13.87 21.51
CA PRO A 56 -2.73 13.27 22.59
C PRO A 56 -3.50 12.01 22.18
N ALA A 57 -4.03 11.98 20.94
CA ALA A 57 -4.71 10.80 20.41
C ALA A 57 -3.70 9.64 20.14
N LEU A 58 -2.53 9.97 19.60
CA LEU A 58 -1.47 8.98 19.39
C LEU A 58 -1.00 8.38 20.74
N ASP A 59 -0.76 9.22 21.75
CA ASP A 59 -0.33 8.77 23.07
C ASP A 59 -1.36 7.85 23.72
N ALA A 60 -2.66 8.15 23.57
CA ALA A 60 -3.74 7.29 24.07
C ALA A 60 -3.75 5.92 23.36
N VAL A 61 -3.50 5.87 22.04
CA VAL A 61 -3.41 4.63 21.27
C VAL A 61 -2.16 3.84 21.69
N CYS A 62 -1.00 4.49 21.86
CA CYS A 62 0.21 3.84 22.36
C CYS A 62 -0.03 3.19 23.73
N ALA A 63 -0.62 3.93 24.68
CA ALA A 63 -0.92 3.41 26.00
C ALA A 63 -1.89 2.21 25.97
N LEU A 64 -2.86 2.20 25.04
CA LEU A 64 -3.72 1.06 24.81
C LEU A 64 -2.92 -0.15 24.28
N PHE A 65 -2.07 0.06 23.27
CA PHE A 65 -1.29 -1.01 22.67
C PHE A 65 -0.28 -1.61 23.65
N ASP A 66 0.39 -0.79 24.46
CA ASP A 66 1.25 -1.25 25.55
C ASP A 66 0.49 -2.14 26.53
N ARG A 67 -0.69 -1.72 26.95
CA ARG A 67 -1.53 -2.47 27.91
C ARG A 67 -1.98 -3.83 27.39
N ILE A 68 -2.23 -3.96 26.08
CA ILE A 68 -2.72 -5.21 25.49
C ILE A 68 -1.60 -6.03 24.82
N GLY A 69 -0.35 -5.57 24.87
CA GLY A 69 0.80 -6.25 24.24
C GLY A 69 0.74 -6.26 22.70
N MET A 70 0.12 -5.25 22.06
CA MET A 70 0.05 -5.15 20.61
C MET A 70 1.40 -4.65 20.04
N PRO A 71 2.06 -5.40 19.13
CA PRO A 71 3.29 -4.95 18.51
C PRO A 71 3.06 -3.71 17.63
N TYR A 72 3.76 -2.62 17.90
CA TYR A 72 3.71 -1.40 17.12
C TYR A 72 5.04 -0.65 17.11
N SER A 73 5.21 0.23 16.14
CA SER A 73 6.22 1.30 16.13
C SER A 73 5.55 2.67 16.04
N ARG A 74 6.12 3.64 16.73
CA ARG A 74 5.73 5.05 16.61
C ARG A 74 6.60 5.70 15.54
N GLU A 75 5.97 6.25 14.52
CA GLU A 75 6.62 6.85 13.36
C GLU A 75 6.61 8.38 13.47
N ASP A 76 7.77 8.99 13.31
CA ASP A 76 7.90 10.46 13.29
C ASP A 76 7.36 11.05 11.98
N ASP A 77 7.52 10.33 10.86
CA ASP A 77 6.96 10.67 9.56
C ASP A 77 6.04 9.55 9.04
N ILE A 78 4.84 9.52 9.58
CA ILE A 78 3.82 8.53 9.17
C ILE A 78 3.36 8.72 7.73
N LEU A 79 3.42 9.94 7.19
CA LEU A 79 3.06 10.18 5.78
C LEU A 79 4.06 9.53 4.85
N HIS A 80 5.35 9.66 5.12
CA HIS A 80 6.40 8.96 4.37
C HIS A 80 6.19 7.44 4.40
N ARG A 81 5.89 6.88 5.58
CA ARG A 81 5.62 5.45 5.74
C ARG A 81 4.40 4.99 4.95
N LEU A 82 3.29 5.73 5.00
CA LEU A 82 2.06 5.44 4.25
C LEU A 82 2.30 5.48 2.73
N TRP A 83 2.96 6.52 2.25
CA TRP A 83 3.24 6.67 0.84
C TRP A 83 4.26 5.65 0.32
N GLY A 84 5.25 5.27 1.13
CA GLY A 84 6.19 4.20 0.79
C GLY A 84 5.47 2.86 0.61
N LYS A 85 4.60 2.49 1.55
CA LYS A 85 3.78 1.27 1.41
C LYS A 85 2.79 1.38 0.25
N PHE A 86 2.20 2.55 0.02
CA PHE A 86 1.31 2.79 -1.12
C PHE A 86 2.05 2.59 -2.44
N MET A 87 3.25 3.16 -2.59
CA MET A 87 4.13 2.98 -3.75
C MET A 87 4.41 1.49 -4.01
N LEU A 88 4.80 0.74 -2.96
CA LEU A 88 5.01 -0.70 -3.04
C LEU A 88 3.75 -1.43 -3.56
N ASN A 89 2.59 -1.17 -2.95
CA ASN A 89 1.34 -1.83 -3.32
C ASN A 89 0.92 -1.50 -4.75
N VAL A 90 1.07 -0.25 -5.17
CA VAL A 90 0.74 0.19 -6.55
C VAL A 90 1.58 -0.57 -7.58
N GLY A 91 2.87 -0.73 -7.33
CA GLY A 91 3.74 -1.48 -8.25
C GLY A 91 3.50 -2.99 -8.18
N VAL A 92 3.64 -3.56 -6.99
CA VAL A 92 3.68 -5.02 -6.80
C VAL A 92 2.31 -5.66 -7.02
N ASN A 93 1.28 -5.18 -6.31
CA ASN A 93 0.00 -5.87 -6.27
C ASN A 93 -0.67 -5.92 -7.64
N GLN A 94 -0.65 -4.80 -8.35
CA GLN A 94 -1.30 -4.68 -9.65
C GLN A 94 -0.54 -5.45 -10.74
N VAL A 95 0.79 -5.34 -10.77
CA VAL A 95 1.59 -6.04 -11.77
C VAL A 95 1.50 -7.55 -11.59
N VAL A 96 1.64 -8.05 -10.35
CA VAL A 96 1.48 -9.49 -10.08
C VAL A 96 0.08 -9.98 -10.44
N MET A 97 -0.97 -9.19 -10.22
CA MET A 97 -2.33 -9.54 -10.63
C MET A 97 -2.46 -9.59 -12.15
N VAL A 98 -2.02 -8.56 -12.87
CA VAL A 98 -2.16 -8.42 -14.33
C VAL A 98 -1.38 -9.50 -15.09
N PHE A 99 -0.20 -9.86 -14.60
CA PHE A 99 0.60 -10.96 -15.16
C PHE A 99 0.22 -12.33 -14.61
N GLU A 100 -0.82 -12.42 -13.79
CA GLU A 100 -1.33 -13.64 -13.17
C GLU A 100 -0.24 -14.49 -12.51
N GLY A 101 0.75 -13.81 -11.92
CA GLY A 101 1.98 -14.40 -11.42
C GLY A 101 2.05 -14.52 -9.89
N THR A 102 3.30 -14.56 -9.44
CA THR A 102 3.73 -14.58 -8.04
C THR A 102 4.81 -13.52 -7.83
N TYR A 103 5.38 -13.38 -6.63
CA TYR A 103 6.53 -12.48 -6.43
C TYR A 103 7.72 -12.83 -7.32
N GLY A 104 7.92 -14.13 -7.65
CA GLY A 104 8.95 -14.55 -8.60
C GLY A 104 8.84 -13.89 -9.98
N THR A 105 7.63 -13.55 -10.41
CA THR A 105 7.37 -12.88 -11.70
C THR A 105 7.99 -11.48 -11.77
N ILE A 106 8.01 -10.75 -10.64
CA ILE A 106 8.58 -9.40 -10.56
C ILE A 106 10.01 -9.37 -10.02
N GLN A 107 10.51 -10.48 -9.47
CA GLN A 107 11.90 -10.64 -9.04
C GLN A 107 12.80 -10.90 -10.25
N ALA A 108 12.33 -11.66 -11.23
CA ALA A 108 13.08 -11.93 -12.45
C ALA A 108 13.21 -10.67 -13.34
N PRO A 109 14.36 -10.48 -14.01
CA PRO A 109 14.48 -9.43 -15.01
C PRO A 109 13.43 -9.59 -16.14
N GLY A 110 12.90 -8.47 -16.65
CA GLY A 110 11.96 -8.46 -17.74
C GLY A 110 10.77 -7.52 -17.53
N ARG A 111 9.84 -7.57 -18.46
CA ARG A 111 8.72 -6.63 -18.54
C ARG A 111 7.89 -6.48 -17.24
N PRO A 112 7.56 -7.54 -16.47
CA PRO A 112 6.83 -7.36 -15.22
C PRO A 112 7.60 -6.52 -14.19
N ARG A 113 8.92 -6.79 -14.02
CA ARG A 113 9.78 -6.02 -13.12
C ARG A 113 9.91 -4.56 -13.55
N GLU A 114 10.13 -4.32 -14.83
CA GLU A 114 10.22 -2.97 -15.39
C GLU A 114 8.92 -2.19 -15.19
N MET A 115 7.78 -2.81 -15.42
CA MET A 115 6.47 -2.21 -15.21
C MET A 115 6.20 -1.91 -13.74
N MET A 116 6.56 -2.80 -12.81
CA MET A 116 6.49 -2.57 -11.38
C MET A 116 7.26 -1.31 -10.98
N ILE A 117 8.52 -1.22 -11.40
CA ILE A 117 9.40 -0.08 -11.10
C ILE A 117 8.84 1.21 -11.71
N ALA A 118 8.35 1.16 -12.95
CA ALA A 118 7.76 2.31 -13.61
C ALA A 118 6.48 2.80 -12.90
N ALA A 119 5.59 1.90 -12.49
CA ALA A 119 4.40 2.25 -11.72
C ALA A 119 4.77 2.88 -10.36
N MET A 120 5.80 2.37 -9.69
CA MET A 120 6.31 2.95 -8.44
C MET A 120 6.89 4.34 -8.66
N ARG A 121 7.60 4.61 -9.75
CA ARG A 121 8.14 5.94 -10.08
C ARG A 121 7.06 6.97 -10.31
N GLU A 122 5.95 6.61 -10.92
CA GLU A 122 4.80 7.51 -11.06
C GLU A 122 4.24 7.92 -9.67
N VAL A 123 4.21 7.00 -8.70
CA VAL A 123 3.81 7.31 -7.32
C VAL A 123 4.86 8.19 -6.62
N LEU A 124 6.15 7.90 -6.80
CA LEU A 124 7.25 8.69 -6.25
C LEU A 124 7.17 10.14 -6.75
N GLU A 125 6.92 10.36 -8.04
CA GLU A 125 6.75 11.70 -8.59
C GLU A 125 5.53 12.41 -7.99
N LEU A 126 4.39 11.74 -7.91
CA LEU A 126 3.16 12.28 -7.30
C LEU A 126 3.34 12.66 -5.84
N SER A 127 4.15 11.92 -5.07
CA SER A 127 4.37 12.18 -3.65
C SER A 127 4.87 13.58 -3.39
N ARG A 128 5.70 14.12 -4.28
CA ARG A 128 6.27 15.48 -4.19
C ARG A 128 5.19 16.55 -4.25
N TYR A 129 4.18 16.35 -5.09
CA TYR A 129 3.06 17.28 -5.25
C TYR A 129 2.06 17.20 -4.08
N GLU A 130 2.05 16.11 -3.34
CA GLU A 130 1.25 15.93 -2.13
C GLU A 130 2.06 16.25 -0.84
N GLY A 131 3.28 16.80 -0.98
CA GLY A 131 4.11 17.25 0.14
C GLY A 131 4.83 16.13 0.88
N VAL A 132 4.92 14.93 0.29
CA VAL A 132 5.65 13.78 0.84
C VAL A 132 6.94 13.57 0.07
N LYS A 133 8.05 13.44 0.80
CA LYS A 133 9.40 13.37 0.22
C LYS A 133 9.86 11.92 0.05
N LEU A 134 9.18 11.15 -0.83
CA LEU A 134 9.77 9.88 -1.27
C LEU A 134 10.97 10.14 -2.19
N THR A 135 11.93 9.23 -2.16
CA THR A 135 13.19 9.28 -2.90
C THR A 135 13.42 8.02 -3.74
N GLU A 136 14.39 8.05 -4.64
CA GLU A 136 14.82 6.82 -5.36
C GLU A 136 15.40 5.78 -4.38
N ASP A 137 15.95 6.18 -3.24
CA ASP A 137 16.43 5.25 -2.23
C ASP A 137 15.25 4.50 -1.59
N ASP A 138 14.11 5.16 -1.36
CA ASP A 138 12.88 4.49 -0.92
C ASP A 138 12.38 3.48 -1.94
N LEU A 139 12.37 3.86 -3.23
CA LEU A 139 11.99 2.95 -4.30
C LEU A 139 12.92 1.73 -4.33
N ASN A 140 14.22 1.95 -4.32
CA ASN A 140 15.22 0.89 -4.33
C ASN A 140 15.09 -0.02 -3.10
N PHE A 141 14.85 0.55 -1.91
CA PHE A 141 14.59 -0.21 -0.69
C PHE A 141 13.42 -1.19 -0.87
N TYR A 142 12.29 -0.73 -1.42
CA TYR A 142 11.13 -1.59 -1.64
C TYR A 142 11.35 -2.62 -2.74
N VAL A 143 12.11 -2.29 -3.80
CA VAL A 143 12.50 -3.25 -4.83
C VAL A 143 13.38 -4.36 -4.24
N GLU A 144 14.37 -4.00 -3.41
CA GLU A 144 15.22 -4.98 -2.73
C GLU A 144 14.42 -5.81 -1.71
N LEU A 145 13.50 -5.20 -0.98
CA LEU A 145 12.59 -5.93 -0.09
C LEU A 145 11.83 -7.02 -0.86
N MET A 146 11.34 -6.72 -2.06
CA MET A 146 10.66 -7.73 -2.89
C MET A 146 11.59 -8.86 -3.32
N ASN A 147 12.87 -8.59 -3.54
CA ASN A 147 13.85 -9.64 -3.85
C ASN A 147 14.05 -10.65 -2.69
N THR A 148 13.77 -10.25 -1.45
CA THR A 148 13.86 -11.13 -0.27
C THR A 148 12.62 -11.98 -0.01
N MET A 149 11.50 -11.66 -0.66
CA MET A 149 10.24 -12.37 -0.47
C MET A 149 10.27 -13.75 -1.12
N SER A 150 9.49 -14.70 -0.57
CA SER A 150 9.35 -16.01 -1.19
C SER A 150 8.85 -15.88 -2.65
N PRO A 151 9.57 -16.42 -3.65
CA PRO A 151 9.15 -16.32 -5.04
C PRO A 151 7.76 -16.91 -5.33
N LYS A 152 7.31 -17.86 -4.51
CA LYS A 152 5.98 -18.49 -4.62
C LYS A 152 4.88 -17.70 -3.91
N GLY A 153 5.23 -16.67 -3.15
CA GLY A 153 4.28 -15.81 -2.46
C GLY A 153 3.47 -14.96 -3.42
N MET A 154 2.31 -14.52 -2.98
CA MET A 154 1.37 -13.71 -3.76
C MET A 154 0.83 -12.56 -2.93
N PRO A 155 0.69 -11.35 -3.50
CA PRO A 155 0.04 -10.23 -2.82
C PRO A 155 -1.48 -10.44 -2.72
N SER A 156 -2.11 -9.70 -1.80
CA SER A 156 -3.55 -9.78 -1.53
C SER A 156 -4.41 -9.59 -2.79
N MET A 157 -4.05 -8.63 -3.63
CA MET A 157 -4.80 -8.34 -4.85
C MET A 157 -4.81 -9.51 -5.85
N ARG A 158 -3.70 -10.27 -5.95
CA ARG A 158 -3.68 -11.51 -6.76
C ARG A 158 -4.55 -12.59 -6.13
N GLN A 159 -4.58 -12.70 -4.81
CA GLN A 159 -5.47 -13.62 -4.10
C GLN A 159 -6.95 -13.28 -4.36
N ASP A 160 -7.29 -11.98 -4.42
CA ASP A 160 -8.64 -11.54 -4.79
C ASP A 160 -8.99 -11.93 -6.22
N GLY A 161 -8.06 -11.74 -7.18
CA GLY A 161 -8.25 -12.17 -8.56
C GLY A 161 -8.51 -13.67 -8.71
N LEU A 162 -7.73 -14.51 -8.01
CA LEU A 162 -7.93 -15.96 -7.97
C LEU A 162 -9.29 -16.37 -7.38
N ALA A 163 -9.80 -15.58 -6.45
CA ALA A 163 -11.09 -15.81 -5.81
C ALA A 163 -12.26 -15.11 -6.53
N HIS A 164 -12.03 -14.51 -7.70
CA HIS A 164 -12.99 -13.72 -8.49
C HIS A 164 -13.68 -12.64 -7.62
N ARG A 165 -12.92 -11.99 -6.75
CA ARG A 165 -13.38 -10.85 -5.97
C ARG A 165 -12.87 -9.55 -6.58
N ARG A 166 -13.65 -8.49 -6.43
CA ARG A 166 -13.18 -7.15 -6.77
C ARG A 166 -11.98 -6.80 -5.91
N SER A 167 -10.95 -6.27 -6.55
CA SER A 167 -9.70 -5.89 -5.92
C SER A 167 -9.71 -4.46 -5.39
N GLU A 168 -8.58 -4.06 -4.81
CA GLU A 168 -8.36 -2.70 -4.32
C GLU A 168 -7.85 -1.74 -5.42
N VAL A 169 -8.07 -2.01 -6.71
CA VAL A 169 -7.56 -1.19 -7.84
C VAL A 169 -7.93 0.29 -7.72
N GLU A 170 -9.12 0.59 -7.19
CA GLU A 170 -9.57 1.97 -6.95
C GLU A 170 -8.73 2.69 -5.87
N LEU A 171 -8.27 1.95 -4.85
CA LEU A 171 -7.39 2.49 -3.82
C LEU A 171 -5.96 2.68 -4.33
N PHE A 172 -5.53 1.93 -5.35
CA PHE A 172 -4.19 1.98 -5.94
C PHE A 172 -4.15 2.86 -7.19
N SER A 173 -4.16 2.29 -8.39
CA SER A 173 -4.11 3.11 -9.63
C SER A 173 -5.26 4.09 -9.77
N GLY A 174 -6.46 3.78 -9.27
CA GLY A 174 -7.56 4.74 -9.23
C GLY A 174 -7.18 6.01 -8.47
N THR A 175 -6.49 5.88 -7.32
CA THR A 175 -5.98 7.02 -6.56
C THR A 175 -4.84 7.73 -7.29
N VAL A 176 -3.88 6.98 -7.87
CA VAL A 176 -2.78 7.56 -8.66
C VAL A 176 -3.33 8.39 -9.82
N CYS A 177 -4.26 7.86 -10.60
CA CYS A 177 -4.89 8.58 -11.73
C CYS A 177 -5.67 9.83 -11.29
N ARG A 178 -6.35 9.78 -10.12
CA ARG A 178 -7.05 10.97 -9.58
C ARG A 178 -6.08 12.07 -9.16
N LEU A 179 -5.01 11.71 -8.47
CA LEU A 179 -3.98 12.66 -8.05
C LEU A 179 -3.21 13.22 -9.25
N ALA A 180 -2.87 12.40 -10.23
CA ALA A 180 -2.23 12.84 -11.46
C ALA A 180 -3.07 13.90 -12.18
N ARG A 181 -4.37 13.65 -12.36
CA ARG A 181 -5.30 14.64 -12.94
C ARG A 181 -5.38 15.94 -12.13
N LYS A 182 -5.40 15.85 -10.80
CA LYS A 182 -5.40 17.02 -9.90
C LYS A 182 -4.17 17.92 -10.13
N HIS A 183 -3.03 17.31 -10.41
CA HIS A 183 -1.74 18.00 -10.56
C HIS A 183 -1.29 18.20 -12.02
N GLY A 184 -2.08 17.77 -13.00
CA GLY A 184 -1.73 17.88 -14.42
C GLY A 184 -0.55 16.98 -14.84
N LEU A 185 -0.38 15.83 -14.18
CA LEU A 185 0.69 14.87 -14.43
C LEU A 185 0.20 13.70 -15.28
N SER A 186 1.13 13.07 -16.01
CA SER A 186 0.88 11.85 -16.78
C SER A 186 1.35 10.63 -16.00
N VAL A 187 0.51 9.59 -15.92
CA VAL A 187 0.81 8.33 -15.23
C VAL A 187 0.39 7.13 -16.10
N PRO A 188 0.99 7.01 -17.31
CA PRO A 188 0.53 6.06 -18.32
C PRO A 188 0.59 4.60 -17.87
N VAL A 189 1.55 4.25 -17.01
CA VAL A 189 1.67 2.86 -16.50
C VAL A 189 0.52 2.55 -15.55
N ASN A 190 0.19 3.46 -14.63
CA ASN A 190 -0.93 3.27 -13.72
C ASN A 190 -2.29 3.36 -14.43
N GLU A 191 -2.43 4.20 -15.45
CA GLU A 191 -3.64 4.22 -16.29
C GLU A 191 -3.86 2.88 -17.00
N TRP A 192 -2.80 2.31 -17.57
CA TRP A 192 -2.85 1.01 -18.22
C TRP A 192 -3.17 -0.12 -17.22
N LEU A 193 -2.50 -0.13 -16.06
CA LEU A 193 -2.75 -1.12 -15.00
C LEU A 193 -4.20 -1.04 -14.50
N TYR A 194 -4.71 0.18 -14.29
CA TYR A 194 -6.09 0.39 -13.88
C TYR A 194 -7.09 -0.19 -14.89
N ALA A 195 -6.93 0.16 -16.17
CA ALA A 195 -7.80 -0.34 -17.24
C ALA A 195 -7.74 -1.87 -17.31
N ARG A 196 -6.54 -2.45 -17.28
CA ARG A 196 -6.35 -3.90 -17.40
C ARG A 196 -6.96 -4.69 -16.24
N VAL A 197 -6.80 -4.21 -15.00
CA VAL A 197 -7.42 -4.84 -13.83
C VAL A 197 -8.94 -4.76 -13.92
N ARG A 198 -9.49 -3.63 -14.35
CA ARG A 198 -10.95 -3.47 -14.53
C ARG A 198 -11.52 -4.40 -15.62
N GLU A 199 -10.76 -4.63 -16.70
CA GLU A 199 -11.12 -5.61 -17.71
C GLU A 199 -11.16 -7.04 -17.14
N MET A 200 -10.15 -7.41 -16.33
CA MET A 200 -10.11 -8.72 -15.68
C MET A 200 -11.31 -8.91 -14.73
N GLU A 201 -11.61 -7.90 -13.94
CA GLU A 201 -12.73 -7.93 -12.99
C GLU A 201 -14.12 -7.93 -13.66
N ALA A 202 -14.23 -7.44 -14.88
CA ALA A 202 -15.48 -7.50 -15.65
C ALA A 202 -15.83 -8.90 -16.12
N ALA A 203 -14.89 -9.84 -16.06
CA ALA A 203 -15.06 -11.25 -16.39
C ALA A 203 -15.45 -12.13 -15.19
N TYR A 204 -15.61 -11.56 -13.98
CA TYR A 204 -15.94 -12.27 -12.73
C TYR A 204 -17.43 -12.52 -12.55
#